data_93ef171ea01b041ad4f1fd547a40f7a3
#
_entry.id   93ef171ea01b041ad4f1fd547a40f7a3
#
_cell.length_a   1.000
_cell.length_b   1.000
_cell.length_c   1.000
_cell.angle_alpha   90.00
_cell.angle_beta   90.00
_cell.angle_gamma   90.00
#
_symmetry.space_group_name_H-M   'P 1'
#
loop_
_entity.id
_entity.type
_entity.pdbx_description
1 polymer ?
#
loop_
_entity_poly.entity_id
_entity_poly.type
_entity_poly.pdbx_seq_one_letter_code
_entity_poly.pdbx_strand_id
1 'polypeptide(L)'
;AEEQNAAQADRAQAASRLITMGEMASSVAHELNQPLTAITNYCNGMVSRIRGQQIDSDALLSALEKTSRQAQRAGQIIQRIRTFVKRSEPNRTPAEASTMVSEAVELAGIELRRRNVRLNHYVAARLPVLQVDPILIEQVLVNLLRNAAEAIDVAKRPPARRSVELRVLPRVIDGNPAVEFSVQDTGMGLAPEVMERLYE
;
A
#
# COMPACT_ATOMS: atom_id res chain seq x y z
N ALA A 1 -27.82 5.36 -22.32
CA ALA A 1 -26.61 6.18 -22.33
C ALA A 1 -25.92 6.16 -20.95
N GLU A 2 -26.66 6.37 -19.85
CA GLU A 2 -26.10 6.39 -18.48
C GLU A 2 -25.56 5.03 -18.04
N GLU A 3 -26.26 3.93 -18.31
CA GLU A 3 -25.79 2.57 -18.01
C GLU A 3 -24.51 2.18 -18.78
N GLN A 4 -24.40 2.64 -20.04
CA GLN A 4 -23.20 2.39 -20.84
C GLN A 4 -22.00 3.20 -20.34
N ASN A 5 -22.21 4.43 -19.90
CA ASN A 5 -21.15 5.25 -19.29
C ASN A 5 -20.68 4.69 -17.95
N ALA A 6 -21.61 4.21 -17.10
CA ALA A 6 -21.26 3.55 -15.85
C ALA A 6 -20.43 2.29 -16.09
N ALA A 7 -20.84 1.41 -17.00
CA ALA A 7 -20.10 0.20 -17.33
C ALA A 7 -18.71 0.48 -17.95
N GLN A 8 -18.56 1.59 -18.68
CA GLN A 8 -17.29 2.01 -19.24
C GLN A 8 -16.36 2.57 -18.17
N ALA A 9 -16.90 3.37 -17.22
CA ALA A 9 -16.14 3.87 -16.07
C ALA A 9 -15.64 2.72 -15.18
N ASP A 10 -16.47 1.71 -14.92
CA ASP A 10 -16.09 0.53 -14.14
C ASP A 10 -14.96 -0.27 -14.79
N ARG A 11 -15.02 -0.46 -16.10
CA ARG A 11 -13.96 -1.15 -16.86
C ARG A 11 -12.66 -0.37 -16.85
N ALA A 12 -12.71 0.94 -17.02
CA ALA A 12 -11.55 1.81 -16.97
C ALA A 12 -10.88 1.77 -15.57
N GLN A 13 -11.70 1.76 -14.52
CA GLN A 13 -11.23 1.71 -13.15
C GLN A 13 -10.64 0.35 -12.78
N ALA A 14 -11.24 -0.75 -13.22
CA ALA A 14 -10.68 -2.09 -13.06
C ALA A 14 -9.35 -2.23 -13.80
N ALA A 15 -9.25 -1.70 -15.03
CA ALA A 15 -8.02 -1.68 -15.80
C ALA A 15 -6.92 -0.86 -15.10
N SER A 16 -7.25 0.31 -14.55
CA SER A 16 -6.30 1.14 -13.78
C SER A 16 -5.73 0.41 -12.56
N ARG A 17 -6.58 -0.33 -11.82
CA ARG A 17 -6.12 -1.14 -10.67
C ARG A 17 -5.17 -2.25 -11.09
N LEU A 18 -5.47 -2.94 -12.20
CA LEU A 18 -4.61 -3.99 -12.74
C LEU A 18 -3.28 -3.44 -13.23
N ILE A 19 -3.27 -2.26 -13.84
CA ILE A 19 -2.03 -1.57 -14.25
C ILE A 19 -1.19 -1.23 -13.02
N THR A 20 -1.78 -0.59 -12.01
CA THR A 20 -1.10 -0.26 -10.75
C THR A 20 -0.52 -1.51 -10.07
N MET A 21 -1.30 -2.61 -10.04
CA MET A 21 -0.82 -3.88 -9.50
C MET A 21 0.27 -4.51 -10.37
N GLY A 22 0.15 -4.42 -11.71
CA GLY A 22 1.18 -4.90 -12.64
C GLY A 22 2.52 -4.18 -12.42
N GLU A 23 2.50 -2.88 -12.24
CA GLU A 23 3.68 -2.08 -11.94
C GLU A 23 4.27 -2.39 -10.55
N MET A 24 3.42 -2.74 -9.58
CA MET A 24 3.84 -3.18 -8.24
C MET A 24 4.14 -4.68 -8.14
N ALA A 25 3.89 -5.47 -9.19
CA ALA A 25 3.96 -6.94 -9.13
C ALA A 25 5.32 -7.45 -8.60
N SER A 26 6.42 -6.83 -9.03
CA SER A 26 7.77 -7.20 -8.56
C SER A 26 7.93 -6.98 -7.05
N SER A 27 7.42 -5.87 -6.52
CA SER A 27 7.49 -5.53 -5.09
C SER A 27 6.60 -6.44 -4.25
N VAL A 28 5.39 -6.70 -4.73
CA VAL A 28 4.44 -7.62 -4.12
C VAL A 28 4.99 -9.05 -4.09
N ALA A 29 5.56 -9.52 -5.21
CA ALA A 29 6.19 -10.83 -5.27
C ALA A 29 7.36 -10.93 -4.28
N HIS A 30 8.16 -9.87 -4.15
CA HIS A 30 9.24 -9.82 -3.17
C HIS A 30 8.72 -9.91 -1.73
N GLU A 31 7.67 -9.17 -1.39
CA GLU A 31 7.09 -9.19 -0.04
C GLU A 31 6.39 -10.52 0.29
N LEU A 32 5.77 -11.19 -0.70
CA LEU A 32 5.26 -12.55 -0.53
C LEU A 32 6.37 -13.58 -0.36
N ASN A 33 7.47 -13.44 -1.10
CA ASN A 33 8.59 -14.35 -1.00
C ASN A 33 9.31 -14.27 0.36
N GLN A 34 9.29 -13.13 1.04
CA GLN A 34 9.90 -12.98 2.37
C GLN A 34 9.31 -13.95 3.40
N PRO A 35 7.99 -13.94 3.71
CA PRO A 35 7.41 -14.89 4.66
C PRO A 35 7.52 -16.35 4.19
N LEU A 36 7.41 -16.61 2.89
CA LEU A 36 7.57 -17.97 2.34
C LEU A 36 8.99 -18.50 2.54
N THR A 37 10.01 -17.67 2.30
CA THR A 37 11.41 -18.03 2.56
C THR A 37 11.64 -18.27 4.05
N ALA A 38 11.08 -17.44 4.93
CA ALA A 38 11.18 -17.63 6.36
C ALA A 38 10.53 -18.95 6.82
N ILE A 39 9.34 -19.30 6.28
CA ILE A 39 8.67 -20.58 6.52
C ILE A 39 9.60 -21.73 6.12
N THR A 40 10.11 -21.69 4.89
CA THR A 40 11.02 -22.71 4.37
C THR A 40 12.25 -22.90 5.26
N ASN A 41 12.86 -21.79 5.70
CA ASN A 41 14.04 -21.83 6.58
C ASN A 41 13.71 -22.42 7.94
N TYR A 42 12.58 -22.05 8.57
CA TYR A 42 12.17 -22.65 9.83
C TYR A 42 11.90 -24.14 9.69
N CYS A 43 11.17 -24.57 8.64
CA CYS A 43 10.89 -25.97 8.38
C CYS A 43 12.17 -26.77 8.14
N ASN A 44 13.07 -26.29 7.28
CA ASN A 44 14.34 -26.97 6.99
C ASN A 44 15.23 -27.08 8.24
N GLY A 45 15.30 -26.02 9.04
CA GLY A 45 16.04 -26.02 10.30
C GLY A 45 15.50 -27.08 11.28
N MET A 46 14.17 -27.20 11.38
CA MET A 46 13.54 -28.24 12.22
C MET A 46 13.80 -29.64 11.70
N VAL A 47 13.65 -29.87 10.39
CA VAL A 47 13.94 -31.18 9.77
C VAL A 47 15.37 -31.60 10.04
N SER A 48 16.34 -30.68 9.90
CA SER A 48 17.75 -30.96 10.18
C SER A 48 17.99 -31.36 11.65
N ARG A 49 17.37 -30.63 12.60
CA ARG A 49 17.49 -30.93 14.04
C ARG A 49 16.83 -32.26 14.42
N ILE A 50 15.65 -32.58 13.84
CA ILE A 50 14.98 -33.84 14.06
C ILE A 50 15.87 -35.00 13.59
N ARG A 51 16.42 -34.89 12.36
CA ARG A 51 17.31 -35.91 11.79
C ARG A 51 18.61 -36.08 12.58
N GLY A 52 19.12 -34.98 13.10
CA GLY A 52 20.32 -34.99 13.95
C GLY A 52 20.08 -35.41 15.40
N GLN A 53 18.84 -35.78 15.78
CA GLN A 53 18.45 -36.13 17.16
C GLN A 53 18.78 -35.03 18.20
N GLN A 54 18.82 -33.76 17.75
CA GLN A 54 19.12 -32.57 18.56
C GLN A 54 17.89 -31.70 18.78
N ILE A 55 16.73 -32.31 18.97
CA ILE A 55 15.49 -31.57 19.09
C ILE A 55 15.12 -31.37 20.55
N ASP A 56 14.85 -30.11 20.88
CA ASP A 56 14.22 -29.68 22.11
C ASP A 56 12.76 -29.28 21.80
N SER A 57 11.82 -29.67 22.62
CA SER A 57 10.39 -29.41 22.44
C SER A 57 10.09 -27.91 22.38
N ASP A 58 10.77 -27.09 23.18
CA ASP A 58 10.56 -25.63 23.20
C ASP A 58 11.07 -24.99 21.92
N ALA A 59 12.22 -25.46 21.41
CA ALA A 59 12.76 -24.99 20.13
C ALA A 59 11.85 -25.36 18.96
N LEU A 60 11.25 -26.57 18.99
CA LEU A 60 10.26 -27.01 17.99
C LEU A 60 9.00 -26.15 18.04
N LEU A 61 8.44 -25.94 19.23
CA LEU A 61 7.25 -25.12 19.43
C LEU A 61 7.50 -23.67 18.92
N SER A 62 8.59 -23.07 19.33
CA SER A 62 8.97 -21.72 18.87
C SER A 62 9.10 -21.61 17.36
N ALA A 63 9.68 -22.61 16.69
CA ALA A 63 9.81 -22.61 15.24
C ALA A 63 8.45 -22.77 14.53
N LEU A 64 7.57 -23.62 15.05
CA LEU A 64 6.21 -23.79 14.53
C LEU A 64 5.37 -22.53 14.70
N GLU A 65 5.43 -21.85 15.83
CA GLU A 65 4.77 -20.57 16.06
C GLU A 65 5.25 -19.48 15.11
N LYS A 66 6.59 -19.39 14.89
CA LYS A 66 7.17 -18.46 13.92
C LYS A 66 6.69 -18.77 12.50
N THR A 67 6.65 -20.04 12.12
CA THR A 67 6.13 -20.49 10.83
C THR A 67 4.67 -20.09 10.65
N SER A 68 3.83 -20.34 11.68
CA SER A 68 2.41 -19.97 11.66
C SER A 68 2.21 -18.46 11.48
N ARG A 69 2.98 -17.63 12.21
CA ARG A 69 2.94 -16.16 12.05
C ARG A 69 3.30 -15.71 10.63
N GLN A 70 4.31 -16.33 10.02
CA GLN A 70 4.70 -15.98 8.64
C GLN A 70 3.64 -16.41 7.62
N ALA A 71 2.99 -17.57 7.82
CA ALA A 71 1.89 -18.01 6.98
C ALA A 71 0.68 -17.07 7.07
N GLN A 72 0.32 -16.63 8.27
CA GLN A 72 -0.74 -15.64 8.48
C GLN A 72 -0.41 -14.32 7.78
N ARG A 73 0.84 -13.84 7.88
CA ARG A 73 1.30 -12.63 7.19
C ARG A 73 1.17 -12.75 5.68
N ALA A 74 1.60 -13.87 5.09
CA ALA A 74 1.44 -14.11 3.66
C ALA A 74 -0.04 -14.10 3.23
N GLY A 75 -0.92 -14.72 4.03
CA GLY A 75 -2.37 -14.71 3.80
C GLY A 75 -2.98 -13.31 3.83
N GLN A 76 -2.55 -12.46 4.75
CA GLN A 76 -2.98 -11.06 4.83
C GLN A 76 -2.58 -10.27 3.59
N ILE A 77 -1.33 -10.42 3.11
CA ILE A 77 -0.85 -9.76 1.88
C ILE A 77 -1.72 -10.19 0.68
N ILE A 78 -1.95 -11.49 0.51
CA ILE A 78 -2.79 -12.01 -0.59
C ILE A 78 -4.22 -11.46 -0.50
N GLN A 79 -4.82 -11.41 0.70
CA GLN A 79 -6.16 -10.90 0.88
C GLN A 79 -6.27 -9.40 0.53
N ARG A 80 -5.29 -8.59 0.89
CA ARG A 80 -5.23 -7.17 0.51
C ARG A 80 -5.15 -6.99 -1.00
N ILE A 81 -4.26 -7.72 -1.66
CA ILE A 81 -4.15 -7.71 -3.12
C ILE A 81 -5.47 -8.07 -3.77
N ARG A 82 -6.10 -9.15 -3.31
CA ARG A 82 -7.38 -9.61 -3.83
C ARG A 82 -8.49 -8.56 -3.67
N THR A 83 -8.56 -7.94 -2.51
CA THR A 83 -9.54 -6.88 -2.21
C THR A 83 -9.31 -5.67 -3.10
N PHE A 84 -8.04 -5.25 -3.26
CA PHE A 84 -7.66 -4.12 -4.11
C PHE A 84 -8.03 -4.33 -5.59
N VAL A 85 -7.87 -5.57 -6.11
CA VAL A 85 -8.11 -5.89 -7.52
C VAL A 85 -9.60 -6.16 -7.83
N LYS A 86 -10.34 -6.79 -6.90
CA LYS A 86 -11.63 -7.44 -7.21
C LYS A 86 -12.84 -6.50 -7.27
N ARG A 87 -12.78 -5.26 -6.79
CA ARG A 87 -13.96 -4.41 -6.66
C ARG A 87 -14.27 -3.65 -7.94
N SER A 88 -15.48 -3.86 -8.51
CA SER A 88 -15.92 -3.29 -9.79
C SER A 88 -16.86 -2.08 -9.62
N GLU A 89 -17.62 -1.98 -8.53
CA GLU A 89 -18.56 -0.88 -8.30
C GLU A 89 -18.14 0.00 -7.12
N PRO A 90 -18.19 1.35 -7.25
CA PRO A 90 -17.94 2.25 -6.12
C PRO A 90 -18.96 2.00 -5.01
N ASN A 91 -18.50 1.59 -3.85
CA ASN A 91 -19.36 1.37 -2.70
C ASN A 91 -19.02 2.38 -1.59
N ARG A 92 -19.79 3.45 -1.53
CA ARG A 92 -19.64 4.44 -0.47
C ARG A 92 -20.15 3.87 0.85
N THR A 93 -19.26 3.79 1.80
CA THR A 93 -19.52 3.33 3.16
C THR A 93 -18.93 4.33 4.16
N PRO A 94 -19.42 4.36 5.40
CA PRO A 94 -18.72 5.07 6.46
C PRO A 94 -17.30 4.51 6.61
N ALA A 95 -16.29 5.36 6.46
CA ALA A 95 -14.89 4.97 6.55
C ALA A 95 -14.07 5.99 7.35
N GLU A 96 -13.11 5.48 8.11
CA GLU A 96 -12.16 6.30 8.85
C GLU A 96 -10.89 6.54 8.03
N ALA A 97 -10.45 7.81 7.98
CA ALA A 97 -9.25 8.18 7.25
C ALA A 97 -7.99 7.45 7.76
N SER A 98 -7.90 7.20 9.06
CA SER A 98 -6.81 6.46 9.69
C SER A 98 -6.64 5.05 9.14
N THR A 99 -7.75 4.33 8.95
CA THR A 99 -7.75 2.96 8.41
C THR A 99 -7.27 2.96 6.96
N MET A 100 -7.84 3.83 6.12
CA MET A 100 -7.45 3.94 4.70
C MET A 100 -5.98 4.31 4.52
N VAL A 101 -5.47 5.22 5.36
CA VAL A 101 -4.05 5.58 5.38
C VAL A 101 -3.16 4.41 5.77
N SER A 102 -3.54 3.66 6.80
CA SER A 102 -2.77 2.50 7.26
C SER A 102 -2.62 1.45 6.16
N GLU A 103 -3.72 1.12 5.47
CA GLU A 103 -3.73 0.15 4.35
C GLU A 103 -2.89 0.65 3.17
N ALA A 104 -3.06 1.92 2.78
CA ALA A 104 -2.29 2.52 1.69
C ALA A 104 -0.79 2.59 2.00
N VAL A 105 -0.42 2.99 3.21
CA VAL A 105 0.98 3.07 3.66
C VAL A 105 1.63 1.70 3.69
N GLU A 106 0.91 0.66 4.08
CA GLU A 106 1.44 -0.70 4.08
C GLU A 106 1.69 -1.20 2.66
N LEU A 107 0.76 -0.99 1.73
CA LEU A 107 0.93 -1.37 0.32
C LEU A 107 2.05 -0.57 -0.37
N ALA A 108 2.01 0.75 -0.30
CA ALA A 108 3.01 1.60 -0.93
C ALA A 108 4.39 1.47 -0.27
N GLY A 109 4.41 1.24 1.03
CA GLY A 109 5.64 1.09 1.83
C GLY A 109 6.57 0.00 1.33
N ILE A 110 6.04 -1.04 0.67
CA ILE A 110 6.83 -2.09 0.02
C ILE A 110 7.77 -1.48 -1.02
N GLU A 111 7.18 -0.73 -1.96
CA GLU A 111 7.89 -0.11 -3.06
C GLU A 111 8.83 1.01 -2.58
N LEU A 112 8.37 1.83 -1.64
CA LEU A 112 9.18 2.90 -1.08
C LEU A 112 10.43 2.38 -0.37
N ARG A 113 10.31 1.29 0.41
CA ARG A 113 11.47 0.64 1.05
C ARG A 113 12.46 0.10 0.02
N ARG A 114 11.96 -0.55 -1.04
CA ARG A 114 12.79 -1.05 -2.13
C ARG A 114 13.61 0.06 -2.80
N ARG A 115 13.00 1.23 -2.94
CA ARG A 115 13.63 2.43 -3.52
C ARG A 115 14.43 3.25 -2.50
N ASN A 116 14.60 2.80 -1.24
CA ASN A 116 15.23 3.56 -0.17
C ASN A 116 14.62 4.95 0.05
N VAL A 117 13.29 5.05 -0.04
CA VAL A 117 12.53 6.26 0.25
C VAL A 117 11.88 6.13 1.63
N ARG A 118 12.12 7.10 2.50
CA ARG A 118 11.49 7.17 3.82
C ARG A 118 10.07 7.73 3.67
N LEU A 119 9.11 7.04 4.24
CA LEU A 119 7.73 7.49 4.32
C LEU A 119 7.43 7.92 5.76
N ASN A 120 7.07 9.19 5.93
CA ASN A 120 6.50 9.71 7.16
C ASN A 120 5.01 9.95 6.93
N HIS A 121 4.17 9.62 7.90
CA HIS A 121 2.75 9.93 7.81
C HIS A 121 2.23 10.50 9.13
N TYR A 122 1.27 11.41 9.00
CA TYR A 122 0.57 12.02 10.11
C TYR A 122 -0.93 12.06 9.82
N VAL A 123 -1.72 11.56 10.73
CA VAL A 123 -3.18 11.61 10.69
C VAL A 123 -3.66 12.38 11.92
N ALA A 124 -4.37 13.49 11.70
CA ALA A 124 -4.90 14.29 12.79
C ALA A 124 -5.92 13.50 13.63
N ALA A 125 -5.93 13.75 14.92
CA ALA A 125 -6.97 13.24 15.81
C ALA A 125 -8.33 13.87 15.47
N ARG A 126 -9.42 13.13 15.70
CA ARG A 126 -10.81 13.63 15.55
C ARG A 126 -11.16 14.07 14.12
N LEU A 127 -10.79 13.27 13.14
CA LEU A 127 -11.28 13.45 11.78
C LEU A 127 -12.76 13.00 11.68
N PRO A 128 -13.57 13.65 10.82
CA PRO A 128 -14.92 13.17 10.54
C PRO A 128 -14.88 11.81 9.84
N VAL A 129 -15.91 11.00 10.08
CA VAL A 129 -16.14 9.78 9.32
C VAL A 129 -16.57 10.17 7.90
N LEU A 130 -15.92 9.58 6.90
CA LEU A 130 -16.14 9.90 5.50
C LEU A 130 -17.12 8.90 4.86
N GLN A 131 -18.00 9.39 3.98
CA GLN A 131 -18.88 8.57 3.14
C GLN A 131 -18.22 8.35 1.78
N VAL A 132 -17.30 7.40 1.71
CA VAL A 132 -16.45 7.15 0.54
C VAL A 132 -16.30 5.65 0.28
N ASP A 133 -15.82 5.29 -0.90
CA ASP A 133 -15.28 3.95 -1.14
C ASP A 133 -13.84 3.91 -0.62
N PRO A 134 -13.55 3.19 0.47
CA PRO A 134 -12.23 3.18 1.08
C PRO A 134 -11.16 2.64 0.13
N ILE A 135 -11.49 1.66 -0.71
CA ILE A 135 -10.54 1.05 -1.65
C ILE A 135 -10.12 2.05 -2.73
N LEU A 136 -11.05 2.91 -3.18
CA LEU A 136 -10.71 3.96 -4.15
C LEU A 136 -9.79 5.02 -3.56
N ILE A 137 -10.02 5.42 -2.31
CA ILE A 137 -9.12 6.35 -1.62
C ILE A 137 -7.75 5.72 -1.41
N GLU A 138 -7.68 4.47 -0.97
CA GLU A 138 -6.43 3.72 -0.83
C GLU A 138 -5.67 3.66 -2.16
N GLN A 139 -6.35 3.40 -3.28
CA GLN A 139 -5.76 3.40 -4.61
C GLN A 139 -5.15 4.75 -4.98
N VAL A 140 -5.88 5.84 -4.73
CA VAL A 140 -5.37 7.20 -4.98
C VAL A 140 -4.10 7.44 -4.15
N LEU A 141 -4.13 7.10 -2.85
CA LEU A 141 -2.98 7.28 -1.97
C LEU A 141 -1.78 6.44 -2.41
N VAL A 142 -1.98 5.16 -2.76
CA VAL A 142 -0.91 4.29 -3.28
C VAL A 142 -0.30 4.87 -4.55
N ASN A 143 -1.12 5.36 -5.48
CA ASN A 143 -0.65 5.99 -6.71
C ASN A 143 0.16 7.26 -6.44
N LEU A 144 -0.32 8.12 -5.53
CA LEU A 144 0.40 9.35 -5.17
C LEU A 144 1.75 9.04 -4.51
N LEU A 145 1.79 8.07 -3.59
CA LEU A 145 3.01 7.66 -2.90
C LEU A 145 4.03 7.04 -3.88
N ARG A 146 3.55 6.25 -4.84
CA ARG A 146 4.40 5.70 -5.91
C ARG A 146 4.95 6.80 -6.80
N ASN A 147 4.11 7.71 -7.28
CA ASN A 147 4.55 8.83 -8.11
C ASN A 147 5.59 9.71 -7.39
N ALA A 148 5.40 9.94 -6.09
CA ALA A 148 6.37 10.63 -5.25
C ALA A 148 7.73 9.91 -5.22
N ALA A 149 7.72 8.57 -5.08
CA ALA A 149 8.95 7.77 -5.09
C ALA A 149 9.66 7.82 -6.45
N GLU A 150 8.90 7.77 -7.54
CA GLU A 150 9.42 7.89 -8.92
C GLU A 150 10.06 9.26 -9.16
N ALA A 151 9.39 10.35 -8.72
CA ALA A 151 9.94 11.71 -8.82
C ALA A 151 11.26 11.86 -8.05
N ILE A 152 11.40 11.19 -6.91
CA ILE A 152 12.65 11.17 -6.13
C ILE A 152 13.75 10.40 -6.87
N ASP A 153 13.44 9.29 -7.53
CA ASP A 153 14.40 8.52 -8.32
C ASP A 153 14.91 9.32 -9.52
N VAL A 154 13.99 9.95 -10.26
CA VAL A 154 14.35 10.83 -11.40
C VAL A 154 15.22 12.00 -10.96
N ALA A 155 14.93 12.60 -9.81
CA ALA A 155 15.72 13.68 -9.22
C ALA A 155 17.11 13.24 -8.73
N LYS A 156 17.39 11.92 -8.69
CA LYS A 156 18.65 11.34 -8.19
C LYS A 156 19.03 11.88 -6.81
N ARG A 157 18.06 12.05 -5.91
CA ARG A 157 18.29 12.61 -4.57
C ARG A 157 19.22 11.71 -3.74
N PRO A 158 20.14 12.30 -2.96
CA PRO A 158 20.97 11.54 -2.03
C PRO A 158 20.11 10.88 -0.94
N PRO A 159 20.55 9.77 -0.32
CA PRO A 159 19.76 9.00 0.64
C PRO A 159 19.13 9.84 1.77
N ALA A 160 19.82 10.87 2.24
CA ALA A 160 19.33 11.75 3.31
C ALA A 160 18.11 12.60 2.89
N ARG A 161 17.92 12.82 1.58
CA ARG A 161 16.84 13.63 1.00
C ARG A 161 15.80 12.82 0.25
N ARG A 162 15.73 11.52 0.47
CA ARG A 162 14.75 10.62 -0.15
C ARG A 162 13.60 10.43 0.84
N SER A 163 12.65 11.33 0.85
CA SER A 163 11.52 11.26 1.77
C SER A 163 10.21 11.70 1.14
N VAL A 164 9.14 11.05 1.57
CA VAL A 164 7.75 11.39 1.27
C VAL A 164 7.02 11.62 2.58
N GLU A 165 6.21 12.65 2.66
CA GLU A 165 5.34 12.94 3.78
C GLU A 165 3.87 12.86 3.33
N LEU A 166 3.08 12.04 4.01
CA LEU A 166 1.62 11.95 3.87
C LEU A 166 0.98 12.61 5.10
N ARG A 167 0.18 13.65 4.88
CA ARG A 167 -0.56 14.32 5.96
C ARG A 167 -2.06 14.24 5.72
N VAL A 168 -2.81 14.01 6.79
CA VAL A 168 -4.27 13.97 6.77
C VAL A 168 -4.81 14.91 7.82
N LEU A 169 -5.48 15.96 7.36
CA LEU A 169 -5.92 17.07 8.19
C LEU A 169 -7.42 17.34 8.01
N PRO A 170 -8.12 17.81 9.06
CA PRO A 170 -9.48 18.31 8.91
C PRO A 170 -9.48 19.61 8.10
N ARG A 171 -10.49 19.77 7.26
CA ARG A 171 -10.76 20.98 6.47
C ARG A 171 -12.23 21.34 6.54
N VAL A 172 -12.54 22.53 6.09
CA VAL A 172 -13.92 22.96 5.85
C VAL A 172 -13.98 23.46 4.41
N ILE A 173 -14.88 22.88 3.62
CA ILE A 173 -15.11 23.26 2.21
C ILE A 173 -16.57 23.64 2.09
N ASP A 174 -16.86 24.87 1.69
CA ASP A 174 -18.22 25.42 1.55
C ASP A 174 -19.09 25.23 2.81
N GLY A 175 -18.47 25.38 3.98
CA GLY A 175 -19.13 25.24 5.29
C GLY A 175 -19.31 23.78 5.77
N ASN A 176 -18.93 22.80 4.96
CA ASN A 176 -19.05 21.38 5.29
C ASN A 176 -17.70 20.81 5.80
N PRO A 177 -17.75 19.91 6.81
CA PRO A 177 -16.55 19.19 7.26
C PRO A 177 -15.96 18.35 6.11
N ALA A 178 -14.66 18.44 5.91
CA ALA A 178 -13.91 17.70 4.91
C ALA A 178 -12.59 17.18 5.51
N VAL A 179 -11.94 16.27 4.79
CA VAL A 179 -10.62 15.75 5.12
C VAL A 179 -9.71 15.96 3.94
N GLU A 180 -8.57 16.61 4.19
CA GLU A 180 -7.52 16.79 3.20
C GLU A 180 -6.45 15.72 3.37
N PHE A 181 -6.14 15.02 2.28
CA PHE A 181 -4.99 14.14 2.17
C PHE A 181 -3.95 14.85 1.31
N SER A 182 -2.76 15.06 1.84
CA SER A 182 -1.66 15.69 1.11
C SER A 182 -0.43 14.80 1.10
N VAL A 183 0.18 14.65 -0.07
CA VAL A 183 1.44 13.93 -0.27
C VAL A 183 2.47 14.92 -0.75
N GLN A 184 3.56 15.03 -0.01
CA GLN A 184 4.69 15.89 -0.34
C GLN A 184 5.94 15.04 -0.50
N ASP A 185 6.66 15.25 -1.61
CA ASP A 185 7.90 14.56 -1.91
C ASP A 185 9.08 15.54 -2.02
N THR A 186 10.27 14.97 -2.02
CA THR A 186 11.53 15.69 -2.22
C THR A 186 12.09 15.50 -3.64
N GLY A 187 11.25 15.14 -4.60
CA GLY A 187 11.58 14.91 -5.99
C GLY A 187 11.92 16.18 -6.77
N MET A 188 11.77 16.11 -8.07
CA MET A 188 12.11 17.23 -8.97
C MET A 188 10.97 18.24 -9.16
N GLY A 189 9.76 17.95 -8.62
CA GLY A 189 8.57 18.72 -8.92
C GLY A 189 7.99 18.39 -10.30
N LEU A 190 6.94 19.11 -10.68
CA LEU A 190 6.29 19.01 -11.98
C LEU A 190 6.72 20.16 -12.88
N ALA A 191 6.97 19.85 -14.16
CA ALA A 191 7.20 20.91 -15.16
C ALA A 191 5.92 21.74 -15.35
N PRO A 192 6.03 23.06 -15.64
CA PRO A 192 4.85 23.91 -15.82
C PRO A 192 3.83 23.38 -16.83
N GLU A 193 4.31 22.82 -17.94
CA GLU A 193 3.46 22.25 -18.99
C GLU A 193 2.66 21.00 -18.50
N VAL A 194 3.22 20.26 -17.54
CA VAL A 194 2.55 19.11 -16.93
C VAL A 194 1.50 19.59 -15.93
N MET A 195 1.79 20.66 -15.20
CA MET A 195 0.85 21.23 -14.23
C MET A 195 -0.44 21.75 -14.91
N GLU A 196 -0.33 22.36 -16.10
CA GLU A 196 -1.49 22.85 -16.86
C GLU A 196 -2.42 21.72 -17.33
N ARG A 197 -1.88 20.53 -17.57
CA ARG A 197 -2.61 19.36 -18.11
C ARG A 197 -3.03 18.34 -17.06
N LEU A 198 -2.80 18.63 -15.79
CA LEU A 198 -3.05 17.67 -14.69
C LEU A 198 -4.55 17.34 -14.48
N TYR A 199 -5.45 18.19 -15.00
CA TYR A 199 -6.90 18.10 -14.81
C TYR A 199 -7.69 18.10 -16.13
N GLU A 200 -7.01 17.96 -17.26
CA GLU A 200 -7.62 17.71 -18.56
C GLU A 200 -7.88 16.19 -18.75
#